data_ba83cc87d14074312f577be4eaa253ed
#
_entry.id   ba83cc87d14074312f577be4eaa253ed
#
_cell.length_a   1.000
_cell.length_b   1.000
_cell.length_c   1.000
_cell.angle_alpha   90.00
_cell.angle_beta   90.00
_cell.angle_gamma   90.00
#
_symmetry.space_group_name_H-M   'P 1'
#
loop_
_entity.id
_entity.type
_entity.pdbx_description
1 polymer ?
#
loop_
_entity_poly.entity_id
_entity_poly.type
_entity_poly.pdbx_seq_one_letter_code
_entity_poly.pdbx_strand_id
1 'polypeptide(L)'
;TFYADEEASSSMVEHAQIIDGKLEAGPVEFTVPINILDANFGMLVRSGKVRIDIQEDGSFDGLIGGFIKPAEFIADLMDTGARAEAELIGPFFEDNTDHNRVNGKCTDFSAAFNFSGATAFVVRQSVPTP
;
A
#
# COMPACT_ATOMS: atom_id res chain seq x y z
N THR A 1 -10.45 -19.28 -7.09
CA THR A 1 -9.65 -19.57 -5.89
C THR A 1 -8.39 -18.73 -5.95
N PHE A 2 -8.07 -18.05 -4.88
CA PHE A 2 -6.86 -17.24 -4.73
C PHE A 2 -5.92 -17.94 -3.76
N TYR A 3 -4.63 -17.86 -4.03
CA TYR A 3 -3.59 -18.39 -3.13
C TYR A 3 -2.90 -17.24 -2.44
N ALA A 4 -2.60 -17.39 -1.14
CA ALA A 4 -1.78 -16.43 -0.43
C ALA A 4 -0.32 -16.55 -0.91
N ASP A 5 0.30 -15.40 -1.16
CA ASP A 5 1.74 -15.32 -1.36
C ASP A 5 2.42 -15.39 0.02
N GLU A 6 3.15 -16.47 0.27
CA GLU A 6 3.83 -16.67 1.56
C GLU A 6 5.03 -15.74 1.77
N GLU A 7 5.58 -15.19 0.68
CA GLU A 7 6.68 -14.24 0.72
C GLU A 7 6.21 -12.79 0.92
N ALA A 8 4.90 -12.52 0.70
CA ALA A 8 4.36 -11.20 0.91
C ALA A 8 4.35 -10.80 2.40
N SER A 9 4.83 -9.61 2.69
CA SER A 9 4.72 -9.05 4.04
C SER A 9 3.25 -8.90 4.44
N SER A 10 2.90 -9.36 5.64
CA SER A 10 1.57 -9.20 6.19
C SER A 10 1.53 -8.09 7.23
N SER A 11 0.47 -7.31 7.20
CA SER A 11 0.17 -6.33 8.24
C SER A 11 -1.10 -6.73 8.98
N MET A 12 -1.09 -6.51 10.29
CA MET A 12 -2.23 -6.84 11.15
C MET A 12 -2.60 -5.64 12.02
N VAL A 13 -3.87 -5.33 12.09
CA VAL A 13 -4.41 -4.36 13.05
C VAL A 13 -5.30 -5.11 14.02
N GLU A 14 -4.89 -5.12 15.28
CA GLU A 14 -5.69 -5.73 16.36
C GLU A 14 -6.85 -4.81 16.74
N HIS A 15 -7.97 -5.43 17.16
CA HIS A 15 -9.15 -4.74 17.68
C HIS A 15 -9.86 -3.79 16.68
N ALA A 16 -9.66 -3.95 15.38
CA ALA A 16 -10.48 -3.27 14.39
C ALA A 16 -11.94 -3.74 14.49
N GLN A 17 -12.89 -2.82 14.38
CA GLN A 17 -14.31 -3.10 14.53
C GLN A 17 -15.07 -2.73 13.27
N ILE A 18 -16.09 -3.52 12.97
CA ILE A 18 -17.06 -3.20 11.92
C ILE A 18 -18.32 -2.69 12.64
N ILE A 19 -18.69 -1.43 12.36
CA ILE A 19 -19.87 -0.78 12.94
C ILE A 19 -20.73 -0.29 11.77
N ASP A 20 -21.98 -0.76 11.73
CA ASP A 20 -22.94 -0.40 10.67
C ASP A 20 -22.38 -0.57 9.25
N GLY A 21 -21.68 -1.70 8.99
CA GLY A 21 -21.07 -2.02 7.71
C GLY A 21 -19.77 -1.25 7.40
N LYS A 22 -19.28 -0.45 8.34
CA LYS A 22 -18.05 0.35 8.16
C LYS A 22 -16.92 -0.19 9.03
N LEU A 23 -15.78 -0.44 8.40
CA LEU A 23 -14.53 -0.77 9.05
C LEU A 23 -13.58 0.42 8.98
N GLU A 24 -13.03 0.83 10.11
CA GLU A 24 -11.89 1.74 10.18
C GLU A 24 -10.75 1.05 10.92
N ALA A 25 -9.58 1.05 10.35
CA ALA A 25 -8.41 0.40 10.90
C ALA A 25 -7.13 1.20 10.64
N GLY A 26 -6.17 1.09 11.55
CA GLY A 26 -4.84 1.70 11.45
C GLY A 26 -4.30 2.12 12.81
N PRO A 27 -3.03 2.57 12.89
CA PRO A 27 -2.10 2.66 11.75
C PRO A 27 -1.63 1.29 11.26
N VAL A 28 -1.36 1.19 9.98
CA VAL A 28 -0.85 -0.02 9.33
C VAL A 28 0.21 0.34 8.29
N GLU A 29 1.21 -0.50 8.11
CA GLU A 29 2.13 -0.41 6.97
C GLU A 29 1.73 -1.44 5.92
N PHE A 30 1.75 -1.05 4.65
CA PHE A 30 1.44 -1.95 3.55
C PHE A 30 2.19 -1.55 2.30
N THR A 31 2.43 -2.52 1.43
CA THR A 31 3.09 -2.31 0.15
C THR A 31 2.04 -2.35 -0.96
N VAL A 32 1.95 -1.27 -1.73
CA VAL A 32 1.10 -1.20 -2.92
C VAL A 32 1.92 -1.65 -4.11
N PRO A 33 1.53 -2.73 -4.81
CA PRO A 33 2.18 -3.12 -6.05
C PRO A 33 1.85 -2.09 -7.13
N ILE A 34 2.89 -1.54 -7.75
CA ILE A 34 2.77 -0.53 -8.80
C ILE A 34 3.49 -1.02 -10.05
N ASN A 35 2.86 -0.76 -11.19
CA ASN A 35 3.41 -0.94 -12.51
C ASN A 35 3.60 0.43 -13.15
N ILE A 36 4.82 0.77 -13.48
CA ILE A 36 5.14 1.97 -14.27
C ILE A 36 6.00 1.53 -15.45
N LEU A 37 5.48 1.75 -16.65
CA LEU A 37 6.11 1.27 -17.88
C LEU A 37 6.36 -0.26 -17.79
N ASP A 38 7.62 -0.68 -17.85
CA ASP A 38 8.00 -2.10 -17.76
C ASP A 38 8.49 -2.51 -16.37
N ALA A 39 8.49 -1.59 -15.39
CA ALA A 39 8.96 -1.84 -14.04
C ALA A 39 7.80 -2.20 -13.09
N ASN A 40 7.96 -3.33 -12.39
CA ASN A 40 7.10 -3.78 -11.30
C ASN A 40 7.82 -3.55 -9.97
N PHE A 41 7.22 -2.81 -9.07
CA PHE A 41 7.80 -2.55 -7.76
C PHE A 41 6.72 -2.37 -6.69
N GLY A 42 7.15 -2.48 -5.43
CA GLY A 42 6.29 -2.23 -4.29
C GLY A 42 6.51 -0.84 -3.72
N MET A 43 5.45 -0.07 -3.54
CA MET A 43 5.52 1.22 -2.87
C MET A 43 5.09 1.07 -1.42
N LEU A 44 6.02 1.26 -0.47
CA LEU A 44 5.73 1.16 0.95
C LEU A 44 4.99 2.40 1.44
N VAL A 45 3.77 2.19 1.93
CA VAL A 45 2.93 3.21 2.55
C VAL A 45 2.97 3.03 4.06
N ARG A 46 3.35 4.07 4.78
CA ARG A 46 3.49 4.09 6.24
C ARG A 46 2.36 4.83 6.91
N SER A 47 2.12 4.48 8.18
CA SER A 47 1.07 5.07 9.02
C SER A 47 -0.30 5.05 8.35
N GLY A 48 -0.55 3.99 7.57
CA GLY A 48 -1.75 3.83 6.77
C GLY A 48 -3.01 3.75 7.63
N LYS A 49 -4.07 4.39 7.15
CA LYS A 49 -5.43 4.20 7.66
C LYS A 49 -6.30 3.64 6.56
N VAL A 50 -7.10 2.66 6.93
CA VAL A 50 -8.02 1.98 6.01
C VAL A 50 -9.44 2.27 6.46
N ARG A 51 -10.28 2.66 5.51
CA ARG A 51 -11.73 2.70 5.67
C ARG A 51 -12.36 1.81 4.62
N ILE A 52 -13.29 0.95 5.03
CA ILE A 52 -14.02 0.04 4.15
C ILE A 52 -15.51 0.18 4.43
N ASP A 53 -16.29 0.39 3.40
CA ASP A 53 -17.75 0.38 3.43
C ASP A 53 -18.24 -0.96 2.81
N ILE A 54 -18.78 -1.85 3.67
CA ILE A 54 -19.23 -3.19 3.29
C ILE A 54 -20.71 -3.13 2.93
N GLN A 55 -21.05 -3.65 1.75
CA GLN A 55 -22.42 -3.71 1.25
C GLN A 55 -23.10 -5.02 1.66
N GLU A 56 -24.44 -5.06 1.61
CA GLU A 56 -25.23 -6.23 1.96
C GLU A 56 -24.95 -7.45 1.09
N ASP A 57 -24.53 -7.24 -0.15
CA ASP A 57 -24.17 -8.31 -1.11
C ASP A 57 -22.75 -8.86 -0.90
N GLY A 58 -22.00 -8.35 0.09
CA GLY A 58 -20.64 -8.74 0.38
C GLY A 58 -19.58 -8.05 -0.49
N SER A 59 -20.00 -7.15 -1.37
CA SER A 59 -19.06 -6.22 -2.02
C SER A 59 -18.62 -5.13 -1.05
N PHE A 60 -17.54 -4.44 -1.38
CA PHE A 60 -17.05 -3.32 -0.57
C PHE A 60 -16.32 -2.28 -1.41
N ASP A 61 -16.40 -1.04 -0.96
CA ASP A 61 -15.57 0.07 -1.40
C ASP A 61 -14.66 0.50 -0.26
N GLY A 62 -13.43 0.85 -0.57
CA GLY A 62 -12.45 1.23 0.41
C GLY A 62 -11.59 2.40 0.01
N LEU A 63 -11.05 3.05 1.02
CA LEU A 63 -10.04 4.07 0.92
C LEU A 63 -8.90 3.69 1.85
N ILE A 64 -7.69 3.69 1.33
CA ILE A 64 -6.48 3.52 2.11
C ILE A 64 -5.58 4.72 1.88
N GLY A 65 -5.10 5.34 2.94
CA GLY A 65 -4.24 6.51 2.86
C GLY A 65 -3.10 6.42 3.86
N GLY A 66 -1.99 7.07 3.54
CA GLY A 66 -0.81 7.10 4.38
C GLY A 66 0.30 7.92 3.75
N PHE A 67 1.54 7.69 4.17
CA PHE A 67 2.71 8.46 3.74
C PHE A 67 3.73 7.58 3.04
N ILE A 68 4.32 8.15 2.00
CA ILE A 68 5.43 7.57 1.24
C ILE A 68 6.66 8.44 1.49
N LYS A 69 7.82 7.82 1.60
CA LYS A 69 9.10 8.54 1.61
C LYS A 69 9.72 8.50 0.23
N PRO A 70 9.70 9.59 -0.53
CA PRO A 70 10.22 9.64 -1.89
C PRO A 70 11.65 9.13 -2.00
N ALA A 71 12.53 9.53 -1.08
CA ALA A 71 13.93 9.14 -1.11
C ALA A 71 14.15 7.62 -1.03
N GLU A 72 13.38 6.91 -0.18
CA GLU A 72 13.45 5.45 -0.06
C GLU A 72 12.87 4.79 -1.32
N PHE A 73 11.71 5.25 -1.76
CA PHE A 73 11.04 4.74 -2.96
C PHE A 73 11.89 4.88 -4.23
N ILE A 74 12.55 6.03 -4.41
CA ILE A 74 13.45 6.26 -5.56
C ILE A 74 14.69 5.37 -5.46
N ALA A 75 15.25 5.18 -4.25
CA ALA A 75 16.38 4.28 -4.05
C ALA A 75 16.02 2.84 -4.39
N ASP A 76 14.87 2.35 -3.96
CA ASP A 76 14.38 1.00 -4.28
C ASP A 76 14.21 0.80 -5.80
N LEU A 77 13.68 1.81 -6.52
CA LEU A 77 13.59 1.78 -7.98
C LEU A 77 14.97 1.68 -8.64
N MET A 78 15.93 2.44 -8.15
CA MET A 78 17.31 2.40 -8.70
C MET A 78 17.97 1.04 -8.45
N ASP A 79 17.76 0.45 -7.28
CA ASP A 79 18.32 -0.85 -6.90
C ASP A 79 17.71 -2.01 -7.70
N THR A 80 16.46 -1.90 -8.12
CA THR A 80 15.80 -2.86 -9.03
C THR A 80 16.19 -2.68 -10.50
N GLY A 81 17.01 -1.68 -10.82
CA GLY A 81 17.44 -1.37 -12.20
C GLY A 81 16.50 -0.47 -12.98
N ALA A 82 15.40 -0.01 -12.36
CA ALA A 82 14.42 0.90 -12.96
C ALA A 82 14.87 2.37 -12.89
N ARG A 83 16.09 2.64 -13.34
CA ARG A 83 16.69 3.98 -13.26
C ARG A 83 15.94 5.02 -14.09
N ALA A 84 15.50 4.65 -15.30
CA ALA A 84 14.77 5.57 -16.16
C ALA A 84 13.43 6.00 -15.54
N GLU A 85 12.73 5.06 -14.90
CA GLU A 85 11.51 5.31 -14.18
C GLU A 85 11.76 6.18 -12.95
N ALA A 86 12.82 5.92 -12.19
CA ALA A 86 13.21 6.72 -11.03
C ALA A 86 13.52 8.18 -11.42
N GLU A 87 14.24 8.40 -12.52
CA GLU A 87 14.56 9.73 -13.04
C GLU A 87 13.30 10.46 -13.56
N LEU A 88 12.33 9.72 -14.10
CA LEU A 88 11.08 10.28 -14.62
C LEU A 88 10.13 10.72 -13.49
N ILE A 89 9.92 9.87 -12.49
CA ILE A 89 8.90 10.10 -11.45
C ILE A 89 9.45 10.72 -10.17
N GLY A 90 10.75 10.59 -9.92
CA GLY A 90 11.41 11.09 -8.71
C GLY A 90 11.12 12.56 -8.42
N PRO A 91 11.33 13.48 -9.37
CA PRO A 91 11.06 14.91 -9.17
C PRO A 91 9.60 15.19 -8.79
N PHE A 92 8.65 14.45 -9.36
CA PHE A 92 7.23 14.63 -9.01
C PHE A 92 6.98 14.34 -7.52
N PHE A 93 7.52 13.24 -6.98
CA PHE A 93 7.34 12.90 -5.57
C PHE A 93 8.09 13.85 -4.65
N GLU A 94 9.32 14.24 -5.01
CA GLU A 94 10.14 15.14 -4.20
C GLU A 94 9.56 16.55 -4.13
N ASP A 95 9.03 17.07 -5.23
CA ASP A 95 8.45 18.42 -5.33
C ASP A 95 7.09 18.54 -4.64
N ASN A 96 6.38 17.41 -4.42
CA ASN A 96 5.06 17.39 -3.82
C ASN A 96 5.02 16.83 -2.39
N THR A 97 6.17 16.79 -1.69
CA THR A 97 6.21 16.44 -0.27
C THR A 97 5.42 17.44 0.57
N ASP A 98 4.53 16.95 1.43
CA ASP A 98 3.59 17.76 2.21
C ASP A 98 3.55 17.39 3.70
N HIS A 99 4.26 16.33 4.10
CA HIS A 99 4.23 15.82 5.46
C HIS A 99 5.64 15.60 6.02
N ASN A 100 5.71 15.41 7.36
CA ASN A 100 6.93 15.16 8.12
C ASN A 100 8.03 16.22 7.87
N ARG A 101 7.91 17.36 8.55
CA ARG A 101 8.84 18.47 8.35
C ARG A 101 10.15 18.28 9.10
N VAL A 102 11.25 18.21 8.36
CA VAL A 102 12.62 18.14 8.88
C VAL A 102 13.41 19.36 8.40
N ASN A 103 14.00 20.10 9.33
CA ASN A 103 14.73 21.35 9.03
C ASN A 103 13.95 22.34 8.13
N GLY A 104 12.64 22.45 8.38
CA GLY A 104 11.78 23.37 7.64
C GLY A 104 11.28 22.88 6.28
N LYS A 105 11.73 21.70 5.81
CA LYS A 105 11.31 21.08 4.54
C LYS A 105 10.49 19.80 4.81
N CYS A 106 9.40 19.62 4.09
CA CYS A 106 8.67 18.35 4.11
C CYS A 106 9.48 17.25 3.42
N THR A 107 9.41 16.03 3.96
CA THR A 107 10.17 14.87 3.47
C THR A 107 9.30 13.73 3.00
N ASP A 108 8.03 13.70 3.39
CA ASP A 108 7.10 12.64 3.10
C ASP A 108 5.98 13.16 2.19
N PHE A 109 5.47 12.29 1.34
CA PHE A 109 4.39 12.56 0.41
C PHE A 109 3.14 11.83 0.89
N SER A 110 2.02 12.53 1.08
CA SER A 110 0.74 11.91 1.41
C SER A 110 0.09 11.29 0.18
N ALA A 111 -0.41 10.08 0.33
CA ALA A 111 -1.07 9.35 -0.74
C ALA A 111 -2.35 8.68 -0.24
N ALA A 112 -3.35 8.61 -1.12
CA ALA A 112 -4.58 7.88 -0.87
C ALA A 112 -4.98 7.10 -2.12
N PHE A 113 -5.51 5.88 -1.89
CA PHE A 113 -5.93 4.95 -2.92
C PHE A 113 -7.36 4.51 -2.67
N ASN A 114 -8.21 4.61 -3.68
CA ASN A 114 -9.51 3.96 -3.67
C ASN A 114 -9.35 2.52 -4.17
N PHE A 115 -10.09 1.61 -3.56
CA PHE A 115 -10.17 0.23 -4.01
C PHE A 115 -11.58 -0.31 -3.83
N SER A 116 -11.93 -1.30 -4.60
CA SER A 116 -13.19 -2.05 -4.47
C SER A 116 -12.90 -3.53 -4.50
N GLY A 117 -13.77 -4.29 -3.91
CA GLY A 117 -13.62 -5.74 -3.87
C GLY A 117 -14.92 -6.46 -3.57
N ALA A 118 -14.83 -7.77 -3.59
CA ALA A 118 -15.93 -8.67 -3.26
C ALA A 118 -15.40 -9.81 -2.39
N THR A 119 -16.31 -10.49 -1.71
CA THR A 119 -15.99 -11.65 -0.89
C THR A 119 -15.25 -12.71 -1.70
N ALA A 120 -14.12 -13.18 -1.21
CA ALA A 120 -13.31 -14.20 -1.83
C ALA A 120 -12.80 -15.20 -0.78
N PHE A 121 -12.49 -16.40 -1.24
CA PHE A 121 -11.81 -17.41 -0.41
C PHE A 121 -10.34 -17.45 -0.79
N VAL A 122 -9.48 -17.26 0.22
CA VAL A 122 -8.03 -17.38 0.09
C VAL A 122 -7.60 -18.70 0.70
N VAL A 123 -6.89 -19.51 -0.04
CA VAL A 123 -6.37 -20.81 0.40
C VAL A 123 -4.86 -20.68 0.61
N ARG A 124 -4.38 -21.11 1.77
CA ARG A 124 -2.93 -21.30 1.97
C ARG A 124 -2.49 -22.53 1.17
N GLN A 125 -1.47 -22.38 0.37
CA GLN A 125 -0.88 -23.50 -0.33
C GLN A 125 -0.13 -24.35 0.72
N SER A 126 -0.66 -25.53 1.02
CA SER A 126 0.13 -26.49 1.81
C SER A 126 1.27 -26.99 0.91
N VAL A 127 2.49 -26.65 1.26
CA VAL A 127 3.67 -27.27 0.64
C VAL A 127 3.59 -28.76 0.93
N PRO A 128 3.60 -29.63 -0.08
CA PRO A 128 3.66 -31.07 0.17
C PRO A 128 4.98 -31.34 0.93
N THR A 129 4.87 -31.84 2.13
CA THR A 129 6.06 -32.31 2.86
C THR A 129 6.64 -33.48 2.08
N PRO A 130 7.95 -33.46 1.75
CA PRO A 130 8.61 -34.56 1.02
C PRO A 130 8.60 -35.87 1.80
#